data_78c206a520ff1c9fdc3040f3fdd7ec6e
#
_entry.id   78c206a520ff1c9fdc3040f3fdd7ec6e
#
_cell.length_a   1.000
_cell.length_b   1.000
_cell.length_c   1.000
_cell.angle_alpha   90.00
_cell.angle_beta   90.00
_cell.angle_gamma   90.00
#
_symmetry.space_group_name_H-M   'P 1'
#
loop_
_entity.id
_entity.type
_entity.pdbx_description
1 polymer ?
#
loop_
_entity_poly.entity_id
_entity_poly.type
_entity_poly.pdbx_seq_one_letter_code
_entity_poly.pdbx_strand_id
1 'polypeptide(L)'
;PPPGFFFFPQELDAGRRLLFNTPIRPRPALRHRKKMAQTPQKPDKALVLFSGGQDSTVCLAWALARHESVETIGFDYGQSHKVELDCRQRVRERLCELFPDWAARLGPDHMLDLTTLGAISETALTREAEIEMGEDGLPTTFVPGRNLLFLTYAAALGYRRGAFTLVGGMCETDYSGYPDCRDETMRSLQQSLSLGMAKPYLIETPLMWIDKAATWALAEELGGEALVDLIIEE
;
A
#
# COMPACT_ATOMS: atom_id res chain seq x y z
N PRO A 1 -33.74 33.49 -19.94
CA PRO A 1 -34.15 32.79 -18.74
C PRO A 1 -33.11 31.78 -18.34
N PRO A 2 -32.62 31.78 -17.07
CA PRO A 2 -31.66 30.79 -16.61
C PRO A 2 -32.36 29.46 -16.26
N PRO A 3 -31.65 28.31 -16.27
CA PRO A 3 -32.21 27.00 -16.01
C PRO A 3 -32.51 26.78 -14.52
N GLY A 4 -33.55 26.03 -14.28
CA GLY A 4 -34.25 25.91 -13.04
C GLY A 4 -33.49 25.27 -11.88
N PHE A 5 -33.64 25.88 -10.73
CA PHE A 5 -33.39 25.32 -9.41
C PHE A 5 -34.44 24.25 -9.11
N PHE A 6 -34.05 23.02 -8.82
CA PHE A 6 -34.91 22.04 -8.19
C PHE A 6 -35.02 22.35 -6.69
N PHE A 7 -36.18 22.89 -6.29
CA PHE A 7 -36.57 22.95 -4.91
C PHE A 7 -37.05 21.57 -4.44
N PHE A 8 -36.42 21.03 -3.40
CA PHE A 8 -37.03 19.95 -2.61
C PHE A 8 -37.90 20.59 -1.52
N PRO A 9 -39.19 20.23 -1.42
CA PRO A 9 -40.01 20.67 -0.31
C PRO A 9 -39.63 19.93 0.96
N GLN A 10 -39.31 20.68 2.01
CA GLN A 10 -39.27 20.18 3.39
C GLN A 10 -40.71 20.06 3.88
N GLU A 11 -41.24 18.86 3.94
CA GLU A 11 -42.34 18.52 4.83
C GLU A 11 -41.87 17.46 5.82
N LEU A 12 -41.66 17.90 7.06
CA LEU A 12 -41.44 17.08 8.23
C LEU A 12 -42.80 16.46 8.61
N ASP A 13 -43.07 15.24 8.20
CA ASP A 13 -44.19 14.47 8.77
C ASP A 13 -43.69 13.69 9.99
N ALA A 14 -44.12 14.19 11.16
CA ALA A 14 -43.92 13.56 12.47
C ALA A 14 -44.87 12.36 12.58
N GLY A 15 -44.40 11.13 12.28
CA GLY A 15 -45.24 9.99 12.57
C GLY A 15 -44.91 8.65 11.95
N ARG A 16 -43.68 8.36 11.57
CA ARG A 16 -43.28 6.97 11.25
C ARG A 16 -42.06 6.52 12.04
N ARG A 17 -42.33 5.93 13.22
CA ARG A 17 -41.36 5.02 13.86
C ARG A 17 -41.15 3.83 12.91
N LEU A 18 -40.05 3.88 12.15
CA LEU A 18 -39.57 2.70 11.44
C LEU A 18 -39.07 1.71 12.50
N LEU A 19 -39.86 0.70 12.76
CA LEU A 19 -39.52 -0.48 13.54
C LEU A 19 -38.48 -1.31 12.75
N PHE A 20 -37.19 -0.98 12.92
CA PHE A 20 -36.12 -1.92 12.58
C PHE A 20 -35.98 -2.94 13.70
N ASN A 21 -37.02 -3.77 13.85
CA ASN A 21 -37.01 -4.94 14.72
C ASN A 21 -37.18 -6.20 13.87
N THR A 22 -36.24 -6.37 12.92
CA THR A 22 -36.09 -7.66 12.26
C THR A 22 -35.10 -8.46 13.14
N PRO A 23 -35.54 -9.57 13.80
CA PRO A 23 -34.64 -10.38 14.56
C PRO A 23 -33.55 -10.92 13.62
N ILE A 24 -32.30 -10.58 13.92
CA ILE A 24 -31.12 -11.17 13.27
C ILE A 24 -31.21 -12.66 13.52
N ARG A 25 -31.53 -13.46 12.51
CA ARG A 25 -31.51 -14.92 12.60
C ARG A 25 -30.10 -15.34 13.04
N PRO A 26 -29.96 -16.13 14.11
CA PRO A 26 -28.66 -16.64 14.50
C PRO A 26 -28.06 -17.41 13.33
N ARG A 27 -26.85 -17.05 12.93
CA ARG A 27 -26.09 -17.79 11.92
C ARG A 27 -25.93 -19.24 12.42
N PRO A 28 -26.19 -20.26 11.59
CA PRO A 28 -25.94 -21.63 11.98
C PRO A 28 -24.47 -21.76 12.40
N ALA A 29 -24.26 -22.42 13.55
CA ALA A 29 -22.92 -22.68 14.06
C ALA A 29 -22.04 -23.31 12.98
N LEU A 30 -20.89 -22.71 12.72
CA LEU A 30 -19.89 -23.22 11.79
C LEU A 30 -19.49 -24.63 12.20
N ARG A 31 -20.05 -25.63 11.53
CA ARG A 31 -19.66 -27.04 11.69
C ARG A 31 -18.22 -27.19 11.20
N HIS A 32 -17.37 -27.65 12.14
CA HIS A 32 -16.08 -28.33 11.95
C HIS A 32 -15.15 -27.78 10.86
N ARG A 33 -14.16 -27.01 11.31
CA ARG A 33 -12.88 -26.90 10.63
C ARG A 33 -12.33 -28.31 10.37
N LYS A 34 -12.52 -28.84 9.15
CA LYS A 34 -11.66 -29.92 8.66
C LYS A 34 -10.22 -29.40 8.76
N LYS A 35 -9.34 -30.12 9.46
CA LYS A 35 -7.90 -29.95 9.35
C LYS A 35 -7.58 -29.94 7.86
N MET A 36 -7.24 -28.77 7.33
CA MET A 36 -6.72 -28.68 5.96
C MET A 36 -5.40 -29.46 5.98
N ALA A 37 -5.35 -30.52 5.16
CA ALA A 37 -4.10 -31.17 4.83
C ALA A 37 -3.12 -30.07 4.36
N GLN A 38 -1.90 -30.08 4.87
CA GLN A 38 -0.84 -29.19 4.44
C GLN A 38 -0.60 -29.44 2.95
N THR A 39 -1.16 -28.61 2.10
CA THR A 39 -0.79 -28.51 0.70
C THR A 39 0.70 -28.15 0.66
N PRO A 40 1.52 -28.69 -0.26
CA PRO A 40 2.91 -28.28 -0.40
C PRO A 40 2.96 -26.75 -0.42
N GLN A 41 3.69 -26.16 0.52
CA GLN A 41 3.83 -24.71 0.62
C GLN A 41 4.34 -24.22 -0.74
N LYS A 42 3.55 -23.38 -1.40
CA LYS A 42 4.06 -22.58 -2.51
C LYS A 42 5.25 -21.78 -1.99
N PRO A 43 6.28 -21.52 -2.81
CA PRO A 43 7.40 -20.69 -2.40
C PRO A 43 6.88 -19.41 -1.75
N ASP A 44 7.49 -19.04 -0.64
CA ASP A 44 7.15 -17.83 0.11
C ASP A 44 7.47 -16.61 -0.76
N LYS A 45 6.42 -16.00 -1.30
CA LYS A 45 6.51 -14.96 -2.31
C LYS A 45 5.89 -13.67 -1.85
N ALA A 46 6.67 -12.60 -1.90
CA ALA A 46 6.22 -11.25 -1.59
C ALA A 46 6.11 -10.35 -2.83
N LEU A 47 5.22 -9.38 -2.77
CA LEU A 47 5.08 -8.28 -3.72
C LEU A 47 5.29 -6.97 -2.97
N VAL A 48 6.34 -6.24 -3.32
CA VAL A 48 6.73 -4.99 -2.65
C VAL A 48 6.22 -3.79 -3.41
N LEU A 49 5.52 -2.88 -2.73
CA LEU A 49 5.23 -1.54 -3.24
C LEU A 49 6.54 -0.76 -3.30
N PHE A 50 7.00 -0.48 -4.50
CA PHE A 50 8.33 0.05 -4.71
C PHE A 50 8.29 1.31 -5.56
N SER A 51 8.69 2.45 -4.99
CA SER A 51 8.79 3.75 -5.70
C SER A 51 10.22 4.06 -6.17
N GLY A 52 11.23 3.42 -5.61
CA GLY A 52 12.65 3.72 -5.81
C GLY A 52 13.22 4.65 -4.74
N GLY A 53 12.39 5.27 -3.92
CA GLY A 53 12.87 6.11 -2.82
C GLY A 53 13.32 5.30 -1.60
N GLN A 54 13.95 6.00 -0.63
CA GLN A 54 14.55 5.44 0.58
C GLN A 54 13.70 4.36 1.25
N ASP A 55 12.49 4.70 1.68
CA ASP A 55 11.64 3.81 2.48
C ASP A 55 11.28 2.54 1.71
N SER A 56 10.94 2.67 0.44
CA SER A 56 10.58 1.54 -0.41
C SER A 56 11.79 0.65 -0.72
N THR A 57 13.01 1.22 -0.80
CA THR A 57 14.25 0.46 -1.00
C THR A 57 14.61 -0.34 0.26
N VAL A 58 14.45 0.23 1.44
CA VAL A 58 14.61 -0.51 2.71
C VAL A 58 13.58 -1.65 2.82
N CYS A 59 12.32 -1.40 2.44
CA CYS A 59 11.29 -2.44 2.40
C CYS A 59 11.61 -3.55 1.39
N LEU A 60 12.18 -3.22 0.24
CA LEU A 60 12.62 -4.20 -0.75
C LEU A 60 13.75 -5.07 -0.20
N ALA A 61 14.78 -4.46 0.39
CA ALA A 61 15.88 -5.18 1.03
C ALA A 61 15.37 -6.07 2.17
N TRP A 62 14.46 -5.57 3.00
CA TRP A 62 13.81 -6.32 4.07
C TRP A 62 13.07 -7.56 3.55
N ALA A 63 12.34 -7.41 2.45
CA ALA A 63 11.62 -8.51 1.82
C ALA A 63 12.57 -9.54 1.21
N LEU A 64 13.63 -9.09 0.50
CA LEU A 64 14.65 -9.96 -0.09
C LEU A 64 15.43 -10.77 0.95
N ALA A 65 15.62 -10.24 2.15
CA ALA A 65 16.24 -10.95 3.24
C ALA A 65 15.37 -12.07 3.84
N ARG A 66 14.04 -12.04 3.63
CA ARG A 66 13.06 -12.91 4.32
C ARG A 66 12.30 -13.86 3.42
N HIS A 67 12.04 -13.48 2.17
CA HIS A 67 11.22 -14.26 1.24
C HIS A 67 12.07 -14.98 0.18
N GLU A 68 11.59 -16.11 -0.28
CA GLU A 68 12.28 -16.92 -1.33
C GLU A 68 12.18 -16.27 -2.71
N SER A 69 11.13 -15.49 -2.95
CA SER A 69 10.90 -14.77 -4.20
C SER A 69 10.20 -13.44 -3.93
N VAL A 70 10.73 -12.37 -4.50
CA VAL A 70 10.20 -11.01 -4.33
C VAL A 70 9.98 -10.38 -5.69
N GLU A 71 8.78 -9.88 -5.94
CA GLU A 71 8.47 -9.05 -7.09
C GLU A 71 8.21 -7.62 -6.62
N THR A 72 8.36 -6.64 -7.50
CA THR A 72 8.06 -5.24 -7.20
C THR A 72 6.89 -4.73 -8.03
N ILE A 73 6.14 -3.80 -7.47
CA ILE A 73 5.07 -3.08 -8.15
C ILE A 73 5.19 -1.58 -7.89
N GLY A 74 5.07 -0.80 -8.94
CA GLY A 74 4.99 0.65 -8.87
C GLY A 74 3.76 1.18 -9.60
N PHE A 75 3.50 2.44 -9.37
CA PHE A 75 2.31 3.10 -9.88
C PHE A 75 2.68 4.45 -10.51
N ASP A 76 2.24 4.67 -11.75
CA ASP A 76 2.21 5.99 -12.36
C ASP A 76 0.81 6.58 -12.14
N TYR A 77 0.70 7.55 -11.25
CA TYR A 77 -0.56 8.26 -10.96
C TYR A 77 -0.49 9.74 -11.35
N GLY A 78 0.44 10.09 -12.25
CA GLY A 78 0.62 11.46 -12.72
C GLY A 78 1.41 12.33 -11.74
N GLN A 79 2.28 11.74 -10.92
CA GLN A 79 3.19 12.49 -10.06
C GLN A 79 4.11 13.39 -10.88
N SER A 80 4.43 14.57 -10.32
CA SER A 80 5.23 15.61 -11.00
C SER A 80 6.68 15.17 -11.30
N HIS A 81 7.19 14.15 -10.61
CA HIS A 81 8.59 13.72 -10.69
C HIS A 81 8.72 12.37 -11.40
N LYS A 82 8.80 12.39 -12.75
CA LYS A 82 9.11 11.19 -13.55
C LYS A 82 10.48 10.59 -13.23
N VAL A 83 11.38 11.36 -12.63
CA VAL A 83 12.73 10.92 -12.20
C VAL A 83 12.63 9.71 -11.25
N GLU A 84 11.59 9.65 -10.41
CA GLU A 84 11.39 8.51 -9.50
C GLU A 84 11.17 7.19 -10.25
N LEU A 85 10.57 7.22 -11.44
CA LEU A 85 10.35 6.01 -12.24
C LEU A 85 11.66 5.46 -12.83
N ASP A 86 12.58 6.34 -13.22
CA ASP A 86 13.90 5.95 -13.73
C ASP A 86 14.82 5.46 -12.59
N CYS A 87 14.70 6.08 -11.40
CA CYS A 87 15.41 5.68 -10.19
C CYS A 87 15.09 4.23 -9.78
N ARG A 88 13.83 3.80 -9.88
CA ARG A 88 13.41 2.41 -9.57
C ARG A 88 14.24 1.36 -10.30
N GLN A 89 14.45 1.53 -11.59
CA GLN A 89 15.17 0.55 -12.39
C GLN A 89 16.65 0.52 -11.99
N ARG A 90 17.27 1.69 -11.79
CA ARG A 90 18.67 1.79 -11.36
C ARG A 90 18.90 1.16 -9.98
N VAL A 91 18.02 1.44 -9.02
CA VAL A 91 18.09 0.81 -7.68
C VAL A 91 18.03 -0.71 -7.79
N ARG A 92 17.13 -1.26 -8.60
CA ARG A 92 16.99 -2.72 -8.78
C ARG A 92 18.24 -3.33 -9.42
N GLU A 93 18.82 -2.68 -10.43
CA GLU A 93 20.05 -3.12 -11.10
C GLU A 93 21.23 -3.10 -10.12
N ARG A 94 21.40 -2.00 -9.39
CA ARG A 94 22.45 -1.86 -8.39
C ARG A 94 22.32 -2.85 -7.22
N LEU A 95 21.08 -3.11 -6.76
CA LEU A 95 20.83 -4.15 -5.76
C LEU A 95 21.30 -5.52 -6.23
N CYS A 96 21.02 -5.87 -7.50
CA CYS A 96 21.46 -7.14 -8.07
C CYS A 96 22.98 -7.24 -8.20
N GLU A 97 23.66 -6.14 -8.50
CA GLU A 97 25.12 -6.07 -8.59
C GLU A 97 25.78 -6.22 -7.22
N LEU A 98 25.26 -5.52 -6.22
CA LEU A 98 25.83 -5.48 -4.87
C LEU A 98 25.50 -6.72 -4.04
N PHE A 99 24.33 -7.33 -4.28
CA PHE A 99 23.81 -8.45 -3.47
C PHE A 99 23.39 -9.64 -4.34
N PRO A 100 24.32 -10.51 -4.78
CA PRO A 100 24.00 -11.65 -5.65
C PRO A 100 22.95 -12.61 -5.07
N ASP A 101 22.91 -12.79 -3.75
CA ASP A 101 21.90 -13.62 -3.08
C ASP A 101 20.49 -13.01 -3.20
N TRP A 102 20.38 -11.70 -3.19
CA TRP A 102 19.12 -11.01 -3.42
C TRP A 102 18.73 -10.98 -4.88
N ALA A 103 19.72 -10.86 -5.78
CA ALA A 103 19.50 -10.95 -7.22
C ALA A 103 18.81 -12.26 -7.63
N ALA A 104 19.18 -13.38 -6.98
CA ALA A 104 18.56 -14.68 -7.23
C ALA A 104 17.07 -14.76 -6.80
N ARG A 105 16.65 -13.88 -5.88
CA ARG A 105 15.27 -13.82 -5.34
C ARG A 105 14.43 -12.72 -5.98
N LEU A 106 15.07 -11.70 -6.57
CA LEU A 106 14.40 -10.56 -7.16
C LEU A 106 13.81 -10.92 -8.52
N GLY A 107 12.48 -10.98 -8.58
CA GLY A 107 11.71 -11.32 -9.76
C GLY A 107 11.32 -10.08 -10.60
N PRO A 108 10.26 -10.22 -11.42
CA PRO A 108 9.77 -9.13 -12.28
C PRO A 108 9.42 -7.85 -11.54
N ASP A 109 9.59 -6.72 -12.24
CA ASP A 109 9.03 -5.42 -11.87
C ASP A 109 7.73 -5.18 -12.65
N HIS A 110 6.74 -4.65 -11.95
CA HIS A 110 5.43 -4.32 -12.52
C HIS A 110 5.18 -2.83 -12.38
N MET A 111 4.71 -2.19 -13.45
CA MET A 111 4.29 -0.79 -13.44
C MET A 111 2.82 -0.73 -13.87
N LEU A 112 1.99 -0.12 -13.04
CA LEU A 112 0.58 0.10 -13.33
C LEU A 112 0.30 1.59 -13.54
N ASP A 113 -0.45 1.89 -14.60
CA ASP A 113 -0.97 3.22 -14.87
C ASP A 113 -2.21 3.49 -14.01
N LEU A 114 -2.12 4.46 -13.12
CA LEU A 114 -3.19 5.00 -12.28
C LEU A 114 -3.36 6.51 -12.49
N THR A 115 -3.09 7.04 -13.67
CA THR A 115 -3.20 8.47 -13.97
C THR A 115 -4.60 9.04 -13.70
N THR A 116 -5.64 8.20 -13.72
CA THR A 116 -6.99 8.56 -13.27
C THR A 116 -7.06 8.99 -11.81
N LEU A 117 -6.17 8.49 -10.95
CA LEU A 117 -6.08 8.92 -9.56
C LEU A 117 -5.60 10.37 -9.46
N GLY A 118 -4.63 10.75 -10.29
CA GLY A 118 -4.18 12.13 -10.40
C GLY A 118 -5.27 13.08 -10.87
N ALA A 119 -6.18 12.63 -11.74
CA ALA A 119 -7.31 13.41 -12.21
C ALA A 119 -8.39 13.63 -11.13
N ILE A 120 -8.50 12.73 -10.15
CA ILE A 120 -9.42 12.86 -9.01
C ILE A 120 -8.81 13.75 -7.92
N SER A 121 -7.49 13.68 -7.74
CA SER A 121 -6.77 14.30 -6.64
C SER A 121 -6.12 15.60 -7.10
N GLU A 122 -6.70 16.72 -6.77
CA GLU A 122 -6.09 18.05 -6.96
C GLU A 122 -5.16 18.35 -5.77
N THR A 123 -3.99 17.70 -5.72
CA THR A 123 -3.05 17.84 -4.60
C THR A 123 -1.69 18.39 -5.06
N ALA A 124 -0.86 18.84 -4.12
CA ALA A 124 0.50 19.31 -4.40
C ALA A 124 1.43 18.22 -4.98
N LEU A 125 1.08 16.93 -4.86
CA LEU A 125 1.81 15.84 -5.51
C LEU A 125 1.50 15.70 -7.01
N THR A 126 0.34 16.18 -7.45
CA THR A 126 -0.11 16.09 -8.85
C THR A 126 -0.04 17.43 -9.57
N ARG A 127 0.20 18.53 -8.86
CA ARG A 127 0.35 19.89 -9.39
C ARG A 127 1.49 20.63 -8.69
N GLU A 128 2.06 21.66 -9.33
CA GLU A 128 2.98 22.59 -8.69
C GLU A 128 2.22 23.48 -7.69
N ALA A 129 2.16 23.05 -6.43
CA ALA A 129 1.58 23.78 -5.33
C ALA A 129 2.50 23.70 -4.10
N GLU A 130 2.48 24.74 -3.26
CA GLU A 130 3.22 24.72 -2.00
C GLU A 130 2.63 23.69 -1.04
N ILE A 131 3.50 23.05 -0.23
CA ILE A 131 3.08 22.09 0.79
C ILE A 131 2.61 22.89 2.00
N GLU A 132 1.32 22.87 2.22
CA GLU A 132 0.65 23.53 3.35
C GLU A 132 -0.20 22.53 4.13
N MET A 133 -0.58 22.90 5.34
CA MET A 133 -1.57 22.15 6.13
C MET A 133 -2.98 22.62 5.74
N GLY A 134 -3.82 21.70 5.30
CA GLY A 134 -5.21 21.98 4.99
C GLY A 134 -6.05 22.27 6.25
N GLU A 135 -7.26 22.79 6.05
CA GLU A 135 -8.21 23.08 7.15
C GLU A 135 -8.63 21.81 7.91
N ASP A 136 -8.52 20.65 7.28
CA ASP A 136 -8.77 19.33 7.87
C ASP A 136 -7.59 18.78 8.69
N GLY A 137 -6.49 19.53 8.78
CA GLY A 137 -5.28 19.15 9.50
C GLY A 137 -4.42 18.13 8.74
N LEU A 138 -4.67 17.89 7.45
CA LEU A 138 -3.88 17.06 6.59
C LEU A 138 -3.02 17.91 5.64
N PRO A 139 -1.80 17.46 5.29
CA PRO A 139 -0.98 18.17 4.29
C PRO A 139 -1.66 18.20 2.92
N THR A 140 -1.44 19.27 2.15
CA THR A 140 -1.93 19.39 0.75
C THR A 140 -1.35 18.34 -0.20
N THR A 141 -0.36 17.59 0.25
CA THR A 141 0.19 16.41 -0.44
C THR A 141 -0.63 15.12 -0.23
N PHE A 142 -1.63 15.16 0.66
CA PHE A 142 -2.47 13.98 0.89
C PHE A 142 -3.36 13.68 -0.32
N VAL A 143 -3.17 12.50 -0.90
CA VAL A 143 -4.04 11.94 -1.93
C VAL A 143 -4.98 10.94 -1.27
N PRO A 144 -6.27 11.28 -1.08
CA PRO A 144 -7.20 10.46 -0.32
C PRO A 144 -7.28 9.01 -0.84
N GLY A 145 -6.97 8.06 0.04
CA GLY A 145 -7.05 6.63 -0.27
C GLY A 145 -5.98 6.09 -1.20
N ARG A 146 -4.92 6.83 -1.49
CA ARG A 146 -3.83 6.41 -2.40
C ARG A 146 -3.26 5.04 -2.00
N ASN A 147 -2.87 4.87 -0.75
CA ASN A 147 -2.27 3.62 -0.28
C ASN A 147 -3.29 2.46 -0.27
N LEU A 148 -4.57 2.73 -0.03
CA LEU A 148 -5.64 1.73 -0.14
C LEU A 148 -5.77 1.21 -1.58
N LEU A 149 -5.75 2.11 -2.55
CA LEU A 149 -5.80 1.76 -3.97
C LEU A 149 -4.56 0.97 -4.38
N PHE A 150 -3.37 1.44 -4.03
CA PHE A 150 -2.11 0.77 -4.35
C PHE A 150 -2.08 -0.66 -3.83
N LEU A 151 -2.43 -0.87 -2.57
CA LEU A 151 -2.48 -2.21 -1.97
C LEU A 151 -3.59 -3.09 -2.59
N THR A 152 -4.72 -2.50 -2.98
CA THR A 152 -5.79 -3.24 -3.66
C THR A 152 -5.36 -3.72 -5.04
N TYR A 153 -4.70 -2.88 -5.84
CA TYR A 153 -4.12 -3.27 -7.12
C TYR A 153 -2.99 -4.28 -6.96
N ALA A 154 -2.12 -4.07 -5.97
CA ALA A 154 -1.06 -5.03 -5.64
C ALA A 154 -1.64 -6.40 -5.26
N ALA A 155 -2.71 -6.43 -4.48
CA ALA A 155 -3.40 -7.68 -4.15
C ALA A 155 -3.99 -8.37 -5.39
N ALA A 156 -4.63 -7.62 -6.30
CA ALA A 156 -5.16 -8.17 -7.53
C ALA A 156 -4.07 -8.78 -8.44
N LEU A 157 -2.93 -8.10 -8.57
CA LEU A 157 -1.75 -8.63 -9.25
C LEU A 157 -1.19 -9.85 -8.52
N GLY A 158 -1.01 -9.74 -7.19
CA GLY A 158 -0.52 -10.82 -6.33
C GLY A 158 -1.37 -12.08 -6.43
N TYR A 159 -2.69 -11.93 -6.58
CA TYR A 159 -3.60 -13.06 -6.81
C TYR A 159 -3.19 -13.87 -8.06
N ARG A 160 -2.87 -13.19 -9.15
CA ARG A 160 -2.44 -13.81 -10.41
C ARG A 160 -1.03 -14.38 -10.33
N ARG A 161 -0.17 -13.73 -9.54
CA ARG A 161 1.24 -14.10 -9.38
C ARG A 161 1.46 -15.14 -8.28
N GLY A 162 0.47 -15.40 -7.44
CA GLY A 162 0.57 -16.28 -6.27
C GLY A 162 1.38 -15.66 -5.13
N ALA A 163 1.48 -14.31 -5.07
CA ALA A 163 2.09 -13.54 -4.01
C ALA A 163 0.97 -12.98 -3.11
N PHE A 164 0.86 -13.51 -1.90
CA PHE A 164 -0.20 -13.10 -0.96
C PHE A 164 0.36 -12.29 0.21
N THR A 165 1.68 -12.08 0.26
CA THR A 165 2.35 -11.13 1.13
C THR A 165 2.61 -9.85 0.34
N LEU A 166 2.05 -8.74 0.81
CA LEU A 166 2.26 -7.40 0.27
C LEU A 166 3.14 -6.64 1.25
N VAL A 167 4.18 -6.00 0.76
CA VAL A 167 5.11 -5.24 1.60
C VAL A 167 5.08 -3.77 1.19
N GLY A 168 4.95 -2.88 2.17
CA GLY A 168 4.91 -1.44 1.91
C GLY A 168 5.58 -0.61 3.00
N GLY A 169 6.04 0.58 2.63
CA GLY A 169 6.73 1.53 3.49
C GLY A 169 5.81 2.46 4.29
N MET A 170 4.57 2.01 4.59
CA MET A 170 3.66 2.79 5.42
C MET A 170 4.21 2.91 6.84
N CYS A 171 4.12 4.12 7.41
CA CYS A 171 4.68 4.47 8.70
C CYS A 171 3.67 5.35 9.45
N GLU A 172 3.31 4.98 10.67
CA GLU A 172 2.40 5.76 11.52
C GLU A 172 3.14 6.84 12.31
N THR A 173 4.44 6.64 12.53
CA THR A 173 5.29 7.59 13.25
C THR A 173 5.80 8.73 12.35
N ASP A 174 5.52 8.69 11.05
CA ASP A 174 5.89 9.76 10.13
C ASP A 174 5.06 11.02 10.39
N TYR A 175 5.73 12.17 10.29
CA TYR A 175 5.12 13.49 10.55
C TYR A 175 3.93 13.82 9.65
N SER A 176 3.78 13.12 8.51
CA SER A 176 2.69 13.35 7.56
C SER A 176 1.29 13.00 8.10
N GLY A 177 1.20 12.07 9.05
CA GLY A 177 -0.06 11.71 9.73
C GLY A 177 -1.17 11.16 8.81
N TYR A 178 -0.83 10.69 7.62
CA TYR A 178 -1.82 10.22 6.63
C TYR A 178 -2.67 9.08 7.18
N PRO A 179 -4.03 9.21 7.15
CA PRO A 179 -4.93 8.18 7.66
C PRO A 179 -4.74 6.81 7.01
N ASP A 180 -4.37 6.80 5.73
CA ASP A 180 -4.14 5.58 4.94
C ASP A 180 -2.75 4.96 5.12
N CYS A 181 -1.93 5.50 6.05
CA CYS A 181 -0.67 4.89 6.50
C CYS A 181 -0.77 4.21 7.87
N ARG A 182 -1.87 4.38 8.60
CA ARG A 182 -2.03 3.88 9.98
C ARG A 182 -2.12 2.35 10.03
N ASP A 183 -1.57 1.76 11.08
CA ASP A 183 -1.60 0.31 11.32
C ASP A 183 -3.03 -0.25 11.32
N GLU A 184 -3.97 0.45 11.96
CA GLU A 184 -5.38 0.04 11.96
C GLU A 184 -5.98 0.00 10.55
N THR A 185 -5.62 0.96 9.70
CA THR A 185 -6.04 0.98 8.29
C THR A 185 -5.46 -0.20 7.53
N MET A 186 -4.17 -0.50 7.71
CA MET A 186 -3.51 -1.65 7.08
C MET A 186 -4.14 -2.97 7.51
N ARG A 187 -4.42 -3.17 8.79
CA ARG A 187 -5.10 -4.37 9.31
C ARG A 187 -6.52 -4.54 8.76
N SER A 188 -7.28 -3.45 8.70
CA SER A 188 -8.65 -3.46 8.16
C SER A 188 -8.65 -3.79 6.67
N LEU A 189 -7.71 -3.21 5.91
CA LEU A 189 -7.55 -3.51 4.49
C LEU A 189 -7.12 -4.96 4.25
N GLN A 190 -6.15 -5.47 5.01
CA GLN A 190 -5.72 -6.87 4.94
C GLN A 190 -6.91 -7.82 5.12
N GLN A 191 -7.77 -7.56 6.10
CA GLN A 191 -8.96 -8.36 6.32
C GLN A 191 -9.93 -8.27 5.14
N SER A 192 -10.16 -7.08 4.62
CA SER A 192 -11.03 -6.84 3.46
C SER A 192 -10.55 -7.56 2.21
N LEU A 193 -9.25 -7.47 1.91
CA LEU A 193 -8.61 -8.17 0.78
C LEU A 193 -8.71 -9.69 0.93
N SER A 194 -8.44 -10.18 2.15
CA SER A 194 -8.50 -11.62 2.43
C SER A 194 -9.91 -12.19 2.25
N LEU A 195 -10.93 -11.46 2.70
CA LEU A 195 -12.33 -11.84 2.54
C LEU A 195 -12.79 -11.70 1.09
N GLY A 196 -12.51 -10.56 0.46
CA GLY A 196 -12.98 -10.23 -0.88
C GLY A 196 -12.36 -11.09 -1.98
N MET A 197 -11.12 -11.53 -1.80
CA MET A 197 -10.41 -12.38 -2.78
C MET A 197 -10.32 -13.85 -2.36
N ALA A 198 -10.87 -14.23 -1.19
CA ALA A 198 -10.85 -15.59 -0.64
C ALA A 198 -9.43 -16.19 -0.57
N LYS A 199 -8.43 -15.38 -0.22
CA LYS A 199 -7.02 -15.75 -0.06
C LYS A 199 -6.47 -15.14 1.24
N PRO A 200 -5.52 -15.79 1.90
CA PRO A 200 -4.93 -15.28 3.13
C PRO A 200 -3.87 -14.20 2.82
N TYR A 201 -4.30 -12.97 2.56
CA TYR A 201 -3.39 -11.86 2.38
C TYR A 201 -2.74 -11.45 3.70
N LEU A 202 -1.46 -11.10 3.62
CA LEU A 202 -0.69 -10.46 4.66
C LEU A 202 -0.17 -9.11 4.13
N ILE A 203 -0.38 -8.04 4.88
CA ILE A 203 0.24 -6.74 4.61
C ILE A 203 1.33 -6.54 5.67
N GLU A 204 2.58 -6.46 5.22
CA GLU A 204 3.73 -6.22 6.07
C GLU A 204 4.25 -4.79 5.85
N THR A 205 4.41 -4.09 6.96
CA THR A 205 4.85 -2.69 7.00
C THR A 205 6.06 -2.56 7.92
N PRO A 206 7.27 -2.90 7.43
CA PRO A 206 8.46 -2.98 8.27
C PRO A 206 8.82 -1.67 8.96
N LEU A 207 8.36 -0.53 8.43
CA LEU A 207 8.66 0.80 8.93
C LEU A 207 7.57 1.38 9.84
N MET A 208 6.48 0.63 10.10
CA MET A 208 5.26 1.14 10.76
C MET A 208 5.53 1.91 12.05
N TRP A 209 6.48 1.43 12.86
CA TRP A 209 6.71 1.93 14.22
C TRP A 209 8.13 2.50 14.43
N ILE A 210 8.88 2.73 13.36
CA ILE A 210 10.24 3.24 13.44
C ILE A 210 10.34 4.63 12.80
N ASP A 211 11.23 5.46 13.31
CA ASP A 211 11.51 6.77 12.77
C ASP A 211 12.55 6.72 11.63
N LYS A 212 12.85 7.87 11.04
CA LYS A 212 13.83 7.95 9.94
C LYS A 212 15.23 7.50 10.35
N ALA A 213 15.66 7.77 11.58
CA ALA A 213 16.96 7.31 12.06
C ALA A 213 17.03 5.79 12.17
N ALA A 214 15.96 5.17 12.72
CA ALA A 214 15.83 3.73 12.81
C ALA A 214 15.65 3.06 11.42
N THR A 215 15.05 3.76 10.45
CA THR A 215 14.98 3.29 9.05
C THR A 215 16.38 3.18 8.43
N TRP A 216 17.28 4.15 8.68
CA TRP A 216 18.67 4.07 8.26
C TRP A 216 19.44 2.96 8.96
N ALA A 217 19.24 2.81 10.27
CA ALA A 217 19.84 1.70 11.03
C ALA A 217 19.38 0.33 10.51
N LEU A 218 18.11 0.20 10.13
CA LEU A 218 17.59 -1.01 9.50
C LEU A 218 18.23 -1.27 8.13
N ALA A 219 18.48 -0.24 7.30
CA ALA A 219 19.19 -0.39 6.04
C ALA A 219 20.60 -0.92 6.28
N GLU A 220 21.32 -0.35 7.26
CA GLU A 220 22.65 -0.79 7.63
C GLU A 220 22.67 -2.24 8.16
N GLU A 221 21.70 -2.62 8.99
CA GLU A 221 21.56 -4.00 9.48
C GLU A 221 21.33 -5.01 8.32
N LEU A 222 20.53 -4.64 7.31
CA LEU A 222 20.16 -5.53 6.21
C LEU A 222 21.28 -5.70 5.18
N GLY A 223 21.93 -4.63 4.77
CA GLY A 223 22.87 -4.64 3.65
C GLY A 223 24.21 -3.90 3.92
N GLY A 224 24.42 -3.46 5.15
CA GLY A 224 25.63 -2.73 5.53
C GLY A 224 25.74 -1.39 4.82
N GLU A 225 26.95 -0.84 4.82
CA GLU A 225 27.30 0.44 4.18
C GLU A 225 26.92 0.47 2.69
N ALA A 226 27.05 -0.68 1.99
CA ALA A 226 26.73 -0.78 0.57
C ALA A 226 25.25 -0.50 0.24
N LEU A 227 24.31 -0.90 1.12
CA LEU A 227 22.89 -0.58 0.93
C LEU A 227 22.61 0.87 1.30
N VAL A 228 23.25 1.39 2.33
CA VAL A 228 23.11 2.81 2.74
C VAL A 228 23.60 3.72 1.63
N ASP A 229 24.78 3.46 1.08
CA ASP A 229 25.37 4.24 -0.02
C ASP A 229 24.48 4.20 -1.26
N LEU A 230 23.98 3.03 -1.63
CA LEU A 230 23.03 2.91 -2.74
C LEU A 230 21.80 3.81 -2.56
N ILE A 231 21.21 3.83 -1.35
CA ILE A 231 20.02 4.66 -1.07
C ILE A 231 20.32 6.16 -1.12
N ILE A 232 21.56 6.56 -0.80
CA ILE A 232 21.99 7.97 -0.82
C ILE A 232 22.27 8.44 -2.26
N GLU A 233 22.83 7.56 -3.10
CA GLU A 233 23.25 7.89 -4.47
C GLU A 233 22.08 8.01 -5.46
N GLU A 234 20.95 7.34 -5.20
CA GLU A 234 19.80 7.25 -6.09
C GLU A 234 18.59 8.07 -5.61
#